data_6181b2317fe04777cb28f251e62a8224
#
_entry.id   6181b2317fe04777cb28f251e62a8224
#
_cell.length_a   1.000
_cell.length_b   1.000
_cell.length_c   1.000
_cell.angle_alpha   90.00
_cell.angle_beta   90.00
_cell.angle_gamma   90.00
#
_symmetry.space_group_name_H-M   'P 1'
#
loop_
_entity.id
_entity.type
_entity.pdbx_description
1 polymer ?
#
loop_
_entity_poly.entity_id
_entity_poly.type
_entity_poly.pdbx_seq_one_letter_code
_entity_poly.pdbx_strand_id
1 'polypeptide(L)'
;MSTYQFSHYDKNRTIPFCPMDTTKLWRDNSRKYPNDKTTQYYTENPIEYKFNNYGFRTPDDFNYDDGNVFLGCSHTIGIGHHLENTWSYKLNKFMGGKFWNLSQGGSGVDTAFRLLYGFQNHLNIKNIFHFAPTMHKYRYEFIIDSQPRFMNILYDNGKHAKRFLGDMFVEQSLLDDKVAQINYDKSILAIQSIAKNMNCNYYFLDEKVMDFKDDASIKARDFEHYTINQQNHLYQNFLKII
;
A
#
# COMPACT_ATOMS: atom_id res chain seq x y z
N MET A 1 -12.49 18.07 -0.09
CA MET A 1 -12.14 16.63 0.06
C MET A 1 -12.44 16.25 1.50
N SER A 2 -13.17 15.16 1.72
CA SER A 2 -13.47 14.68 3.06
C SER A 2 -12.23 13.99 3.66
N THR A 3 -12.17 13.89 5.00
CA THR A 3 -11.13 13.11 5.69
C THR A 3 -11.04 11.65 5.19
N TYR A 4 -12.19 11.09 4.76
CA TYR A 4 -12.24 9.73 4.20
C TYR A 4 -11.46 9.56 2.90
N GLN A 5 -11.29 10.62 2.10
CA GLN A 5 -10.61 10.60 0.80
C GLN A 5 -9.16 11.10 0.87
N PHE A 6 -8.64 11.35 2.07
CA PHE A 6 -7.31 11.93 2.25
C PHE A 6 -6.21 10.97 1.82
N SER A 7 -5.28 11.48 0.99
CA SER A 7 -3.99 10.86 0.68
C SER A 7 -2.84 11.61 1.34
N HIS A 8 -1.77 10.91 1.69
CA HIS A 8 -0.55 11.49 2.28
C HIS A 8 0.40 12.11 1.23
N TYR A 9 0.10 11.95 -0.05
CA TYR A 9 0.93 12.47 -1.13
C TYR A 9 0.33 13.72 -1.74
N ASP A 10 1.20 14.59 -2.25
CA ASP A 10 0.78 15.80 -2.95
C ASP A 10 0.03 15.46 -4.24
N LYS A 11 -1.02 16.21 -4.51
CA LYS A 11 -1.88 16.04 -5.70
C LYS A 11 -1.19 16.60 -6.95
N ASN A 12 -1.52 15.98 -8.11
CA ASN A 12 -1.07 16.43 -9.44
C ASN A 12 0.44 16.63 -9.51
N ARG A 13 1.19 15.70 -8.93
CA ARG A 13 2.64 15.85 -8.81
C ARG A 13 3.38 14.65 -9.36
N THR A 14 4.48 14.93 -10.06
CA THR A 14 5.47 13.92 -10.45
C THR A 14 6.76 14.22 -9.68
N ILE A 15 7.27 13.21 -8.97
CA ILE A 15 8.47 13.34 -8.13
C ILE A 15 9.40 12.15 -8.32
N PRO A 16 10.73 12.35 -8.29
CA PRO A 16 11.70 11.26 -8.47
C PRO A 16 11.87 10.39 -7.22
N PHE A 17 11.45 10.87 -6.04
CA PHE A 17 11.55 10.19 -4.75
C PHE A 17 10.28 10.45 -3.94
N CYS A 18 9.92 9.51 -3.08
CA CYS A 18 8.77 9.63 -2.18
C CYS A 18 9.21 9.38 -0.72
N PRO A 19 8.34 9.59 0.28
CA PRO A 19 8.75 9.54 1.69
C PRO A 19 9.45 8.26 2.17
N MET A 20 9.19 7.11 1.56
CA MET A 20 9.81 5.84 1.93
C MET A 20 11.00 5.46 1.03
N ASP A 21 11.05 6.00 -0.19
CA ASP A 21 12.14 5.83 -1.15
C ASP A 21 12.83 7.18 -1.35
N THR A 22 13.66 7.57 -0.38
CA THR A 22 14.23 8.92 -0.31
C THR A 22 15.56 9.05 -1.04
N THR A 23 15.87 10.28 -1.50
CA THR A 23 17.20 10.61 -2.07
C THR A 23 18.33 10.20 -1.15
N LYS A 24 18.18 10.39 0.18
CA LYS A 24 19.21 10.01 1.15
C LYS A 24 19.42 8.50 1.15
N LEU A 25 18.33 7.73 1.27
CA LEU A 25 18.38 6.27 1.31
C LEU A 25 19.00 5.71 0.02
N TRP A 26 18.58 6.22 -1.14
CA TRP A 26 19.17 5.85 -2.42
C TRP A 26 20.68 6.13 -2.48
N ARG A 27 21.11 7.32 -2.06
CA ARG A 27 22.53 7.70 -2.03
C ARG A 27 23.35 6.78 -1.12
N ASP A 28 22.83 6.48 0.06
CA ASP A 28 23.50 5.62 1.04
C ASP A 28 23.61 4.18 0.50
N ASN A 29 22.55 3.63 -0.07
CA ASN A 29 22.52 2.30 -0.67
C ASN A 29 23.42 2.20 -1.90
N SER A 30 23.40 3.18 -2.80
CA SER A 30 24.25 3.20 -4.00
C SER A 30 25.75 3.25 -3.66
N ARG A 31 26.10 3.93 -2.57
CA ARG A 31 27.49 3.95 -2.08
C ARG A 31 27.89 2.62 -1.41
N LYS A 32 26.97 2.01 -0.69
CA LYS A 32 27.18 0.74 0.00
C LYS A 32 27.27 -0.45 -0.95
N TYR A 33 26.49 -0.41 -2.03
CA TYR A 33 26.33 -1.48 -3.01
C TYR A 33 26.54 -1.01 -4.46
N PRO A 34 27.73 -0.43 -4.81
CA PRO A 34 27.93 0.22 -6.11
C PRO A 34 27.85 -0.76 -7.30
N ASN A 35 28.21 -2.03 -7.07
CA ASN A 35 28.21 -3.07 -8.10
C ASN A 35 26.96 -3.96 -8.06
N ASP A 36 25.99 -3.68 -7.18
CA ASP A 36 24.73 -4.41 -7.15
C ASP A 36 23.91 -4.07 -8.39
N LYS A 37 23.33 -5.09 -9.01
CA LYS A 37 22.49 -4.93 -10.21
C LYS A 37 21.30 -3.98 -10.01
N THR A 38 20.78 -3.88 -8.78
CA THR A 38 19.72 -2.94 -8.43
C THR A 38 20.21 -1.51 -8.54
N THR A 39 21.43 -1.23 -8.03
CA THR A 39 22.06 0.10 -8.15
C THR A 39 22.28 0.46 -9.62
N GLN A 40 22.82 -0.46 -10.43
CA GLN A 40 23.04 -0.23 -11.85
C GLN A 40 21.71 0.04 -12.58
N TYR A 41 20.71 -0.83 -12.35
CA TYR A 41 19.40 -0.71 -12.99
C TYR A 41 18.73 0.65 -12.73
N TYR A 42 18.63 1.11 -11.47
CA TYR A 42 17.97 2.38 -11.17
C TYR A 42 18.83 3.63 -11.42
N THR A 43 20.13 3.49 -11.61
CA THR A 43 20.99 4.56 -12.12
C THR A 43 20.68 4.84 -13.59
N GLU A 44 20.50 3.79 -14.38
CA GLU A 44 20.17 3.88 -15.81
C GLU A 44 18.67 4.17 -16.05
N ASN A 45 17.81 3.70 -15.14
CA ASN A 45 16.36 3.78 -15.23
C ASN A 45 15.78 4.46 -13.96
N PRO A 46 15.82 5.78 -13.85
CA PRO A 46 15.31 6.49 -12.69
C PRO A 46 13.79 6.36 -12.58
N ILE A 47 13.29 6.18 -11.34
CA ILE A 47 11.86 6.07 -11.06
C ILE A 47 11.22 7.45 -11.03
N GLU A 48 10.02 7.55 -11.61
CA GLU A 48 9.12 8.68 -11.40
C GLU A 48 7.83 8.20 -10.71
N TYR A 49 7.45 8.92 -9.65
CA TYR A 49 6.17 8.72 -8.97
C TYR A 49 5.20 9.79 -9.43
N LYS A 50 4.23 9.40 -10.25
CA LYS A 50 3.15 10.28 -10.68
C LYS A 50 1.93 10.09 -9.79
N PHE A 51 1.46 11.18 -9.18
CA PHE A 51 0.26 11.22 -8.34
C PHE A 51 -0.84 12.01 -9.04
N ASN A 52 -2.06 11.49 -8.98
CA ASN A 52 -3.24 12.07 -9.60
C ASN A 52 -3.82 13.28 -8.84
N ASN A 53 -4.98 13.75 -9.26
CA ASN A 53 -5.71 14.87 -8.66
C ASN A 53 -6.16 14.65 -7.21
N TYR A 54 -6.07 13.43 -6.68
CA TYR A 54 -6.34 13.08 -5.27
C TYR A 54 -5.06 12.72 -4.48
N GLY A 55 -3.89 12.67 -5.13
CA GLY A 55 -2.63 12.29 -4.50
C GLY A 55 -2.41 10.78 -4.41
N PHE A 56 -3.00 10.00 -5.30
CA PHE A 56 -2.78 8.56 -5.41
C PHE A 56 -1.87 8.23 -6.59
N ARG A 57 -1.01 7.23 -6.43
CA ARG A 57 -0.10 6.77 -7.49
C ARG A 57 -0.87 5.98 -8.54
N THR A 58 -1.39 6.68 -9.51
CA THR A 58 -2.10 6.13 -10.66
C THR A 58 -1.90 7.03 -11.88
N PRO A 59 -1.84 6.49 -13.11
CA PRO A 59 -1.74 7.31 -14.34
C PRO A 59 -2.99 8.11 -14.62
N ASP A 60 -4.15 7.66 -14.13
CA ASP A 60 -5.46 8.23 -14.41
C ASP A 60 -5.98 9.07 -13.25
N ASP A 61 -6.66 10.18 -13.56
CA ASP A 61 -7.47 10.88 -12.58
C ASP A 61 -8.71 10.06 -12.23
N PHE A 62 -9.16 10.17 -10.99
CA PHE A 62 -10.36 9.47 -10.54
C PHE A 62 -11.59 10.07 -11.20
N ASN A 63 -12.40 9.21 -11.81
CA ASN A 63 -13.64 9.53 -12.48
C ASN A 63 -14.67 8.41 -12.26
N TYR A 64 -15.81 8.44 -12.93
CA TYR A 64 -16.88 7.46 -12.79
C TYR A 64 -16.86 6.37 -13.88
N ASP A 65 -15.73 6.19 -14.58
CA ASP A 65 -15.56 5.07 -15.51
C ASP A 65 -15.44 3.74 -14.78
N ASP A 66 -15.61 2.64 -15.47
CA ASP A 66 -15.39 1.29 -14.93
C ASP A 66 -13.91 1.05 -14.58
N GLY A 67 -13.66 0.59 -13.36
CA GLY A 67 -12.28 0.37 -12.95
C GLY A 67 -12.11 -0.62 -11.79
N ASN A 68 -10.84 -0.88 -11.52
CA ASN A 68 -10.40 -1.79 -10.48
C ASN A 68 -9.72 -0.99 -9.36
N VAL A 69 -10.13 -1.25 -8.13
CA VAL A 69 -9.53 -0.67 -6.93
C VAL A 69 -8.46 -1.61 -6.39
N PHE A 70 -7.31 -1.04 -6.04
CA PHE A 70 -6.20 -1.73 -5.40
C PHE A 70 -6.00 -1.18 -3.99
N LEU A 71 -6.13 -2.05 -2.99
CA LEU A 71 -5.99 -1.73 -1.57
C LEU A 71 -4.74 -2.41 -1.01
N GLY A 72 -4.07 -1.74 -0.09
CA GLY A 72 -2.89 -2.25 0.59
C GLY A 72 -1.93 -1.15 1.02
N CYS A 73 -0.67 -1.51 1.21
CA CYS A 73 0.39 -0.63 1.71
C CYS A 73 1.42 -0.25 0.64
N SER A 74 2.65 0.02 1.07
CA SER A 74 3.79 0.36 0.21
C SER A 74 4.08 -0.68 -0.89
N HIS A 75 3.84 -1.97 -0.64
CA HIS A 75 4.00 -3.02 -1.64
C HIS A 75 2.96 -2.95 -2.76
N THR A 76 1.76 -2.42 -2.48
CA THR A 76 0.70 -2.24 -3.45
C THR A 76 0.87 -0.93 -4.23
N ILE A 77 1.26 0.16 -3.56
CA ILE A 77 1.62 1.41 -4.24
C ILE A 77 2.88 1.26 -5.08
N GLY A 78 3.74 0.28 -4.75
CA GLY A 78 4.98 -0.02 -5.49
C GLY A 78 6.13 0.92 -5.17
N ILE A 79 6.36 1.19 -3.87
CA ILE A 79 7.53 1.98 -3.44
C ILE A 79 8.81 1.30 -3.90
N GLY A 80 9.73 2.08 -4.45
CA GLY A 80 11.02 1.61 -4.97
C GLY A 80 10.94 0.91 -6.33
N HIS A 81 9.80 0.97 -7.04
CA HIS A 81 9.61 0.36 -8.36
C HIS A 81 9.04 1.32 -9.39
N HIS A 82 9.32 1.08 -10.67
CA HIS A 82 8.53 1.61 -11.76
C HIS A 82 7.10 1.06 -11.66
N LEU A 83 6.10 1.85 -12.06
CA LEU A 83 4.69 1.48 -11.94
C LEU A 83 4.39 0.15 -12.66
N GLU A 84 4.95 -0.04 -13.85
CA GLU A 84 4.78 -1.24 -14.69
C GLU A 84 5.34 -2.52 -14.07
N ASN A 85 6.23 -2.40 -13.09
CA ASN A 85 6.80 -3.54 -12.35
C ASN A 85 5.97 -3.94 -11.14
N THR A 86 4.96 -3.14 -10.75
CA THR A 86 4.11 -3.45 -9.60
C THR A 86 3.07 -4.51 -9.93
N TRP A 87 2.77 -5.38 -8.97
CA TRP A 87 1.75 -6.41 -9.10
C TRP A 87 0.38 -5.82 -9.44
N SER A 88 0.03 -4.70 -8.81
CA SER A 88 -1.26 -4.03 -8.95
C SER A 88 -1.47 -3.50 -10.37
N TYR A 89 -0.45 -2.87 -10.95
CA TYR A 89 -0.55 -2.34 -12.32
C TYR A 89 -0.56 -3.47 -13.36
N LYS A 90 0.25 -4.52 -13.18
CA LYS A 90 0.23 -5.72 -14.05
C LYS A 90 -1.14 -6.38 -14.05
N LEU A 91 -1.73 -6.53 -12.86
CA LEU A 91 -3.05 -7.12 -12.73
C LEU A 91 -4.12 -6.25 -13.40
N ASN A 92 -4.07 -4.93 -13.22
CA ASN A 92 -4.99 -4.04 -13.92
C ASN A 92 -4.86 -4.12 -15.44
N LYS A 93 -3.62 -4.22 -15.96
CA LYS A 93 -3.40 -4.40 -17.41
C LYS A 93 -4.03 -5.70 -17.92
N PHE A 94 -4.02 -6.77 -17.14
CA PHE A 94 -4.67 -8.03 -17.47
C PHE A 94 -6.20 -7.91 -17.43
N MET A 95 -6.75 -7.28 -16.38
CA MET A 95 -8.19 -7.13 -16.17
C MET A 95 -8.85 -6.10 -17.11
N GLY A 96 -8.08 -5.09 -17.54
CA GLY A 96 -8.62 -3.91 -18.24
C GLY A 96 -9.33 -2.93 -17.31
N GLY A 97 -9.83 -1.83 -17.86
CA GLY A 97 -10.50 -0.77 -17.08
C GLY A 97 -9.52 0.21 -16.42
N LYS A 98 -10.07 1.16 -15.65
CA LYS A 98 -9.27 2.16 -14.94
C LYS A 98 -8.49 1.55 -13.78
N PHE A 99 -7.31 2.10 -13.53
CA PHE A 99 -6.43 1.69 -12.44
C PHE A 99 -6.57 2.66 -11.26
N TRP A 100 -7.25 2.25 -10.20
CA TRP A 100 -7.45 3.08 -9.01
C TRP A 100 -6.71 2.52 -7.80
N ASN A 101 -5.46 2.91 -7.68
CA ASN A 101 -4.60 2.48 -6.59
C ASN A 101 -4.84 3.35 -5.35
N LEU A 102 -5.68 2.91 -4.42
CA LEU A 102 -5.99 3.59 -3.17
C LEU A 102 -5.00 3.24 -2.04
N SER A 103 -3.94 2.50 -2.32
CA SER A 103 -2.96 2.11 -1.29
C SER A 103 -2.12 3.30 -0.82
N GLN A 104 -1.63 3.21 0.43
CA GLN A 104 -0.78 4.22 1.05
C GLN A 104 0.45 3.56 1.67
N GLY A 105 1.61 4.20 1.57
CA GLY A 105 2.83 3.71 2.22
C GLY A 105 2.69 3.69 3.75
N GLY A 106 3.06 2.57 4.39
CA GLY A 106 3.00 2.42 5.85
C GLY A 106 1.61 2.16 6.44
N SER A 107 0.56 2.12 5.62
CA SER A 107 -0.83 1.93 6.06
C SER A 107 -1.16 0.50 6.51
N GLY A 108 -2.24 0.39 7.27
CA GLY A 108 -2.89 -0.85 7.66
C GLY A 108 -4.23 -1.08 6.94
N VAL A 109 -4.99 -2.04 7.45
CA VAL A 109 -6.31 -2.40 6.88
C VAL A 109 -7.39 -1.37 7.20
N ASP A 110 -7.27 -0.64 8.28
CA ASP A 110 -8.14 0.48 8.66
C ASP A 110 -8.08 1.62 7.63
N THR A 111 -6.89 1.93 7.13
CA THR A 111 -6.71 2.89 6.03
C THR A 111 -7.36 2.39 4.74
N ALA A 112 -7.18 1.11 4.40
CA ALA A 112 -7.82 0.51 3.23
C ALA A 112 -9.36 0.62 3.33
N PHE A 113 -9.93 0.32 4.51
CA PHE A 113 -11.35 0.52 4.78
C PHE A 113 -11.77 1.99 4.62
N ARG A 114 -11.08 2.92 5.26
CA ARG A 114 -11.41 4.35 5.19
C ARG A 114 -11.43 4.87 3.76
N LEU A 115 -10.41 4.53 2.98
CA LEU A 115 -10.30 4.98 1.59
C LEU A 115 -11.39 4.36 0.71
N LEU A 116 -11.63 3.06 0.82
CA LEU A 116 -12.72 2.42 0.07
C LEU A 116 -14.07 3.05 0.42
N TYR A 117 -14.36 3.24 1.71
CA TYR A 117 -15.56 3.91 2.17
C TYR A 117 -15.70 5.33 1.62
N GLY A 118 -14.59 6.09 1.60
CA GLY A 118 -14.56 7.46 1.08
C GLY A 118 -14.77 7.57 -0.42
N PHE A 119 -14.38 6.55 -1.18
CA PHE A 119 -14.47 6.56 -2.64
C PHE A 119 -15.60 5.71 -3.23
N GLN A 120 -16.31 4.89 -2.45
CA GLN A 120 -17.33 3.96 -2.93
C GLN A 120 -18.44 4.62 -3.78
N ASN A 121 -18.77 5.89 -3.53
CA ASN A 121 -19.77 6.66 -4.28
C ASN A 121 -19.15 7.60 -5.33
N HIS A 122 -17.83 7.58 -5.51
CA HIS A 122 -17.09 8.44 -6.42
C HIS A 122 -16.46 7.68 -7.59
N LEU A 123 -16.40 6.35 -7.49
CA LEU A 123 -15.79 5.46 -8.47
C LEU A 123 -16.78 4.36 -8.85
N ASN A 124 -16.82 3.98 -10.13
CA ASN A 124 -17.62 2.85 -10.58
C ASN A 124 -16.77 1.55 -10.49
N ILE A 125 -16.69 0.98 -9.29
CA ILE A 125 -15.80 -0.12 -8.95
C ILE A 125 -16.36 -1.45 -9.46
N LYS A 126 -15.59 -2.18 -10.27
CA LYS A 126 -15.93 -3.53 -10.73
C LYS A 126 -15.24 -4.62 -9.89
N ASN A 127 -13.98 -4.40 -9.57
CA ASN A 127 -13.18 -5.34 -8.79
C ASN A 127 -12.40 -4.60 -7.72
N ILE A 128 -12.26 -5.23 -6.56
CA ILE A 128 -11.39 -4.78 -5.46
C ILE A 128 -10.34 -5.87 -5.23
N PHE A 129 -9.08 -5.50 -5.38
CA PHE A 129 -7.92 -6.34 -5.11
C PHE A 129 -7.24 -5.84 -3.84
N HIS A 130 -7.20 -6.64 -2.80
CA HIS A 130 -6.68 -6.25 -1.50
C HIS A 130 -5.55 -7.18 -1.06
N PHE A 131 -4.34 -6.63 -0.93
CA PHE A 131 -3.20 -7.30 -0.34
C PHE A 131 -2.94 -6.72 1.05
N ALA A 132 -3.15 -7.52 2.09
CA ALA A 132 -2.98 -7.13 3.49
C ALA A 132 -2.24 -8.20 4.29
N PRO A 133 -0.89 -8.13 4.38
CA PRO A 133 -0.12 -9.00 5.25
C PRO A 133 -0.63 -8.97 6.70
N THR A 134 -0.62 -10.12 7.37
CA THR A 134 -1.12 -10.25 8.77
C THR A 134 -0.43 -9.28 9.73
N MET A 135 0.86 -8.92 9.48
CA MET A 135 1.56 -7.92 10.28
C MET A 135 0.90 -6.54 10.25
N HIS A 136 0.03 -6.25 9.26
CA HIS A 136 -0.74 -5.01 9.17
C HIS A 136 -1.73 -4.83 10.32
N LYS A 137 -2.03 -5.88 11.09
CA LYS A 137 -2.84 -5.77 12.31
C LYS A 137 -2.23 -4.84 13.38
N TYR A 138 -0.93 -4.56 13.30
CA TYR A 138 -0.23 -3.62 14.18
C TYR A 138 0.01 -2.25 13.55
N ARG A 139 -0.59 -1.97 12.39
CA ARG A 139 -0.54 -0.67 11.73
C ARG A 139 -1.89 0.00 11.87
N TYR A 140 -1.90 1.14 12.53
CA TYR A 140 -3.10 1.88 12.85
C TYR A 140 -3.09 3.26 12.19
N GLU A 141 -4.27 3.73 11.86
CA GLU A 141 -4.48 5.09 11.41
C GLU A 141 -5.22 5.88 12.50
N PHE A 142 -4.71 7.03 12.85
CA PHE A 142 -5.30 7.95 13.82
C PHE A 142 -5.60 9.28 13.14
N ILE A 143 -6.67 9.94 13.58
CA ILE A 143 -6.95 11.32 13.19
C ILE A 143 -6.35 12.24 14.23
N ILE A 144 -5.29 12.94 13.87
CA ILE A 144 -4.58 13.90 14.71
C ILE A 144 -4.65 15.25 14.01
N ASP A 145 -5.13 16.30 14.68
CA ASP A 145 -5.33 17.63 14.12
C ASP A 145 -6.11 17.61 12.79
N SER A 146 -7.17 16.82 12.75
CA SER A 146 -8.03 16.60 11.58
C SER A 146 -7.32 15.95 10.38
N GLN A 147 -6.13 15.40 10.57
CA GLN A 147 -5.37 14.69 9.54
C GLN A 147 -5.14 13.21 9.91
N PRO A 148 -5.33 12.28 8.97
CA PRO A 148 -4.93 10.89 9.17
C PRO A 148 -3.42 10.78 9.38
N ARG A 149 -3.01 9.96 10.36
CA ARG A 149 -1.61 9.65 10.66
C ARG A 149 -1.45 8.14 10.80
N PHE A 150 -0.43 7.58 10.16
CA PHE A 150 -0.13 6.16 10.26
C PHE A 150 0.87 5.91 11.38
N MET A 151 0.58 4.87 12.17
CA MET A 151 1.47 4.39 13.21
C MET A 151 1.69 2.89 13.05
N ASN A 152 2.93 2.49 12.82
CA ASN A 152 3.35 1.09 12.89
C ASN A 152 3.85 0.83 14.32
N ILE A 153 3.01 0.17 15.13
CA ILE A 153 3.28 -0.02 16.55
C ILE A 153 4.47 -0.96 16.79
N LEU A 154 4.73 -1.90 15.89
CA LEU A 154 5.86 -2.82 16.04
C LEU A 154 7.22 -2.18 15.76
N TYR A 155 7.28 -1.12 14.98
CA TYR A 155 8.54 -0.57 14.47
C TYR A 155 9.51 -0.15 15.59
N ASP A 156 8.99 0.41 16.66
CA ASP A 156 9.80 0.91 17.79
C ASP A 156 9.25 0.48 19.16
N ASN A 157 8.58 -0.69 19.22
CA ASN A 157 7.83 -1.18 20.37
C ASN A 157 6.80 -0.14 20.88
N GLY A 158 6.20 0.58 19.95
CA GLY A 158 5.16 1.56 20.23
C GLY A 158 5.64 2.86 20.86
N LYS A 159 6.95 3.14 20.95
CA LYS A 159 7.48 4.36 21.59
C LYS A 159 6.87 5.63 21.03
N HIS A 160 6.74 5.71 19.71
CA HIS A 160 6.14 6.87 19.06
C HIS A 160 4.65 6.98 19.43
N ALA A 161 3.90 5.89 19.36
CA ALA A 161 2.49 5.86 19.73
C ALA A 161 2.28 6.16 21.22
N LYS A 162 3.11 5.61 22.12
CA LYS A 162 3.06 5.86 23.57
C LYS A 162 3.16 7.34 23.91
N ARG A 163 4.00 8.07 23.19
CA ARG A 163 4.14 9.51 23.37
C ARG A 163 2.84 10.31 23.14
N PHE A 164 1.97 9.85 22.24
CA PHE A 164 0.72 10.52 21.88
C PHE A 164 -0.51 9.92 22.54
N LEU A 165 -0.50 8.60 22.78
CA LEU A 165 -1.68 7.83 23.19
C LEU A 165 -1.60 7.31 24.63
N GLY A 166 -0.41 7.41 25.26
CA GLY A 166 -0.15 6.88 26.58
C GLY A 166 0.25 5.40 26.60
N ASP A 167 1.17 5.05 27.48
CA ASP A 167 1.80 3.73 27.57
C ASP A 167 0.79 2.60 27.76
N MET A 168 -0.12 2.75 28.72
CA MET A 168 -1.09 1.70 29.06
C MET A 168 -2.03 1.40 27.88
N PHE A 169 -2.49 2.43 27.17
CA PHE A 169 -3.35 2.23 26.00
C PHE A 169 -2.62 1.49 24.87
N VAL A 170 -1.37 1.88 24.59
CA VAL A 170 -0.58 1.22 23.57
C VAL A 170 -0.31 -0.24 23.93
N GLU A 171 0.11 -0.53 25.16
CA GLU A 171 0.45 -1.88 25.60
C GLU A 171 -0.76 -2.80 25.68
N GLN A 172 -1.86 -2.35 26.28
CA GLN A 172 -3.02 -3.20 26.52
C GLN A 172 -4.02 -3.25 25.37
N SER A 173 -3.98 -2.28 24.46
CA SER A 173 -4.96 -2.20 23.36
C SER A 173 -4.35 -2.35 21.99
N LEU A 174 -3.17 -1.77 21.72
CA LEU A 174 -2.60 -1.78 20.38
C LEU A 174 -1.55 -2.87 20.16
N LEU A 175 -0.80 -3.25 21.20
CA LEU A 175 0.19 -4.34 21.17
C LEU A 175 -0.41 -5.69 21.56
N ASP A 176 -1.59 -5.74 22.18
CA ASP A 176 -2.27 -7.00 22.45
C ASP A 176 -2.66 -7.70 21.14
N ASP A 177 -2.15 -8.91 20.95
CA ASP A 177 -2.30 -9.66 19.70
C ASP A 177 -3.77 -9.96 19.36
N LYS A 178 -4.60 -10.24 20.37
CA LYS A 178 -6.02 -10.55 20.18
C LYS A 178 -6.80 -9.30 19.78
N VAL A 179 -6.51 -8.17 20.43
CA VAL A 179 -7.16 -6.88 20.10
C VAL A 179 -6.75 -6.45 18.69
N ALA A 180 -5.47 -6.54 18.37
CA ALA A 180 -4.96 -6.24 17.04
C ALA A 180 -5.61 -7.13 15.97
N GLN A 181 -5.75 -8.45 16.23
CA GLN A 181 -6.41 -9.37 15.31
C GLN A 181 -7.90 -9.03 15.13
N ILE A 182 -8.64 -8.74 16.21
CA ILE A 182 -10.04 -8.35 16.12
C ILE A 182 -10.22 -7.08 15.29
N ASN A 183 -9.35 -6.07 15.45
CA ASN A 183 -9.43 -4.84 14.69
C ASN A 183 -9.10 -5.06 13.20
N TYR A 184 -8.13 -5.92 12.91
CA TYR A 184 -7.80 -6.35 11.55
C TYR A 184 -9.01 -7.04 10.91
N ASP A 185 -9.59 -8.05 11.57
CA ASP A 185 -10.73 -8.82 11.05
C ASP A 185 -11.96 -7.93 10.83
N LYS A 186 -12.26 -7.01 11.76
CA LYS A 186 -13.35 -6.02 11.58
C LYS A 186 -13.17 -5.18 10.32
N SER A 187 -11.96 -4.71 10.05
CA SER A 187 -11.68 -3.89 8.86
C SER A 187 -11.84 -4.70 7.58
N ILE A 188 -11.37 -5.95 7.56
CA ILE A 188 -11.56 -6.86 6.42
C ILE A 188 -13.07 -7.14 6.18
N LEU A 189 -13.83 -7.45 7.23
CA LEU A 189 -15.27 -7.68 7.12
C LEU A 189 -16.02 -6.43 6.63
N ALA A 190 -15.61 -5.24 7.07
CA ALA A 190 -16.20 -3.98 6.60
C ALA A 190 -15.93 -3.74 5.11
N ILE A 191 -14.70 -4.00 4.64
CA ILE A 191 -14.34 -3.92 3.21
C ILE A 191 -15.18 -4.91 2.39
N GLN A 192 -15.32 -6.16 2.85
CA GLN A 192 -16.15 -7.19 2.20
C GLN A 192 -17.63 -6.75 2.12
N SER A 193 -18.14 -6.14 3.20
CA SER A 193 -19.52 -5.63 3.25
C SER A 193 -19.75 -4.49 2.25
N ILE A 194 -18.79 -3.58 2.11
CA ILE A 194 -18.84 -2.52 1.09
C ILE A 194 -18.85 -3.14 -0.30
N ALA A 195 -17.94 -4.06 -0.60
CA ALA A 195 -17.86 -4.72 -1.89
C ALA A 195 -19.19 -5.42 -2.25
N LYS A 196 -19.77 -6.14 -1.28
CA LYS A 196 -21.08 -6.80 -1.45
C LYS A 196 -22.21 -5.78 -1.75
N ASN A 197 -22.27 -4.68 -1.00
CA ASN A 197 -23.28 -3.65 -1.18
C ASN A 197 -23.15 -2.93 -2.54
N MET A 198 -21.92 -2.82 -3.05
CA MET A 198 -21.65 -2.26 -4.37
C MET A 198 -21.83 -3.27 -5.51
N ASN A 199 -22.10 -4.54 -5.21
CA ASN A 199 -22.16 -5.64 -6.17
C ASN A 199 -20.88 -5.75 -7.02
N CYS A 200 -19.71 -5.56 -6.41
CA CYS A 200 -18.40 -5.71 -7.04
C CYS A 200 -17.66 -6.93 -6.49
N ASN A 201 -16.74 -7.49 -7.29
CA ASN A 201 -15.91 -8.61 -6.86
C ASN A 201 -14.87 -8.16 -5.84
N TYR A 202 -14.61 -8.99 -4.82
CA TYR A 202 -13.56 -8.75 -3.83
C TYR A 202 -12.59 -9.93 -3.78
N TYR A 203 -11.33 -9.65 -4.05
CA TYR A 203 -10.24 -10.61 -4.04
C TYR A 203 -9.23 -10.20 -2.96
N PHE A 204 -8.95 -11.11 -2.04
CA PHE A 204 -8.09 -10.85 -0.89
C PHE A 204 -6.93 -11.85 -0.84
N LEU A 205 -5.72 -11.33 -0.61
CA LEU A 205 -4.53 -12.13 -0.32
C LEU A 205 -3.88 -11.66 0.98
N ASP A 206 -3.58 -12.63 1.85
CA ASP A 206 -2.69 -12.47 3.00
C ASP A 206 -1.27 -12.92 2.61
N GLU A 207 -0.26 -12.37 3.28
CA GLU A 207 1.16 -12.73 3.11
C GLU A 207 1.44 -14.21 3.38
N LYS A 208 0.62 -14.88 4.20
CA LYS A 208 0.77 -16.33 4.49
C LYS A 208 0.77 -17.22 3.25
N VAL A 209 0.20 -16.77 2.15
CA VAL A 209 0.26 -17.47 0.85
C VAL A 209 1.54 -17.19 0.07
N MET A 210 2.42 -16.34 0.60
CA MET A 210 3.62 -15.86 -0.06
C MET A 210 4.84 -16.62 0.48
N ASP A 211 5.20 -17.72 -0.17
CA ASP A 211 6.50 -18.37 0.03
C ASP A 211 7.59 -17.55 -0.68
N PHE A 212 8.03 -16.49 -0.02
CA PHE A 212 9.11 -15.64 -0.52
C PHE A 212 10.45 -16.35 -0.34
N LYS A 213 10.88 -17.06 -1.36
CA LYS A 213 12.27 -17.50 -1.44
C LYS A 213 13.14 -16.30 -1.73
N ASP A 214 14.30 -16.28 -1.08
CA ASP A 214 15.36 -15.31 -1.38
C ASP A 214 15.70 -15.42 -2.88
N ASP A 215 15.49 -14.35 -3.61
CA ASP A 215 15.69 -14.35 -5.05
C ASP A 215 16.78 -13.36 -5.46
N ALA A 216 17.52 -13.74 -6.49
CA ALA A 216 18.55 -12.90 -7.06
C ALA A 216 17.99 -11.81 -8.01
N SER A 217 16.72 -11.44 -7.97
CA SER A 217 16.14 -10.42 -8.85
C SER A 217 16.49 -8.99 -8.41
N ILE A 218 16.11 -8.01 -9.22
CA ILE A 218 16.29 -6.59 -8.91
C ILE A 218 15.39 -6.27 -7.72
N LYS A 219 15.99 -5.73 -6.64
CA LYS A 219 15.29 -5.25 -5.45
C LYS A 219 14.54 -3.95 -5.77
N ALA A 220 13.68 -3.51 -4.85
CA ALA A 220 13.21 -2.14 -4.85
C ALA A 220 14.40 -1.18 -4.68
N ARG A 221 14.29 0.05 -5.21
CA ARG A 221 15.37 1.05 -5.17
C ARG A 221 15.84 1.40 -3.76
N ASP A 222 14.96 1.29 -2.78
CA ASP A 222 15.28 1.49 -1.36
C ASP A 222 15.96 0.30 -0.69
N PHE A 223 16.04 -0.86 -1.35
CA PHE A 223 16.59 -2.14 -0.86
C PHE A 223 15.79 -2.77 0.30
N GLU A 224 14.62 -2.24 0.64
CA GLU A 224 13.79 -2.68 1.76
C GLU A 224 12.46 -3.31 1.33
N HIS A 225 11.91 -2.85 0.19
CA HIS A 225 10.65 -3.39 -0.35
C HIS A 225 10.88 -4.62 -1.23
N TYR A 226 9.78 -5.23 -1.65
CA TYR A 226 9.78 -6.46 -2.45
C TYR A 226 10.61 -6.33 -3.73
N THR A 227 11.24 -7.42 -4.14
CA THR A 227 11.94 -7.51 -5.41
C THR A 227 10.94 -7.52 -6.58
N ILE A 228 11.43 -7.35 -7.82
CA ILE A 228 10.59 -7.45 -9.03
C ILE A 228 9.95 -8.86 -9.13
N ASN A 229 10.68 -9.93 -8.76
CA ASN A 229 10.11 -11.28 -8.76
C ASN A 229 9.03 -11.46 -7.71
N GLN A 230 9.19 -10.88 -6.52
CA GLN A 230 8.16 -10.91 -5.49
C GLN A 230 6.90 -10.13 -5.91
N GLN A 231 7.05 -9.00 -6.61
CA GLN A 231 5.93 -8.30 -7.25
C GLN A 231 5.24 -9.18 -8.30
N ASN A 232 5.99 -9.90 -9.13
CA ASN A 232 5.44 -10.85 -10.09
C ASN A 232 4.72 -12.01 -9.38
N HIS A 233 5.27 -12.51 -8.28
CA HIS A 233 4.65 -13.60 -7.51
C HIS A 233 3.29 -13.18 -6.92
N LEU A 234 3.16 -11.95 -6.39
CA LEU A 234 1.88 -11.39 -5.98
C LEU A 234 0.88 -11.35 -7.14
N TYR A 235 1.29 -10.84 -8.28
CA TYR A 235 0.46 -10.83 -9.49
C TYR A 235 -0.03 -12.23 -9.85
N GLN A 236 0.86 -13.25 -9.88
CA GLN A 236 0.49 -14.63 -10.19
C GLN A 236 -0.47 -15.25 -9.16
N ASN A 237 -0.34 -14.90 -7.89
CA ASN A 237 -1.26 -15.40 -6.86
C ASN A 237 -2.66 -14.78 -6.99
N PHE A 238 -2.77 -13.50 -7.36
CA PHE A 238 -4.07 -12.93 -7.67
C PHE A 238 -4.72 -13.60 -8.88
N LEU A 239 -3.96 -13.92 -9.93
CA LEU A 239 -4.49 -14.63 -11.11
C LEU A 239 -5.07 -16.02 -10.78
N LYS A 240 -4.64 -16.67 -9.69
CA LYS A 240 -5.16 -17.96 -9.28
C LYS A 240 -6.52 -17.89 -8.57
N ILE A 241 -6.92 -16.73 -8.09
CA ILE A 241 -8.16 -16.55 -7.31
C ILE A 241 -9.22 -15.72 -8.05
N ILE A 242 -8.92 -15.25 -9.26
CA ILE A 242 -9.86 -14.62 -10.20
C ILE A 242 -10.55 -15.72 -11.01
#